data_cfa9424489f88e3ba88e756d30794253
#
_entry.id   cfa9424489f88e3ba88e756d30794253
#
_cell.length_a   1.000
_cell.length_b   1.000
_cell.length_c   1.000
_cell.angle_alpha   90.00
_cell.angle_beta   90.00
_cell.angle_gamma   90.00
#
_symmetry.space_group_name_H-M   'P 1'
#
loop_
_entity.id
_entity.type
_entity.pdbx_description
1 polymer ?
#
loop_
_entity_poly.entity_id
_entity_poly.type
_entity_poly.pdbx_seq_one_letter_code
_entity_poly.pdbx_strand_id
1 'polypeptide(L)'
;MKIYKVGGCVRDHLLGLPIVDIDWVVTGTTVDNMRSAGYQTVGKDFPVFLHPKTKQEYALARSERKTAPGYHGFEFNTDPTITIEQDLLRRDLTINAIAEDEDGNLIDPYGGQADIEKRILRHVSDAFVEDPVRVLRVARFAARFNHLGFKLAPETIQLIREIGTSGELGTLVAERVWSEMSRALGESNPSIFFETLRECDVLA
;
A
#
# COMPACT_ATOMS: atom_id res chain seq x y z
N MET A 1 21.29 -9.98 -1.27
CA MET A 1 20.16 -9.57 -0.41
C MET A 1 20.32 -8.12 -0.07
N LYS A 2 19.29 -7.31 -0.31
CA LYS A 2 19.22 -5.90 0.12
C LYS A 2 17.93 -5.71 0.90
N ILE A 3 17.94 -4.80 1.87
CA ILE A 3 16.84 -4.58 2.80
C ILE A 3 16.42 -3.11 2.70
N TYR A 4 15.12 -2.85 2.69
CA TYR A 4 14.56 -1.52 2.54
C TYR A 4 13.43 -1.31 3.54
N LYS A 5 13.37 -0.14 4.17
CA LYS A 5 12.13 0.36 4.76
C LYS A 5 11.20 0.81 3.65
N VAL A 6 9.90 0.59 3.78
CA VAL A 6 8.96 0.91 2.71
C VAL A 6 7.63 1.46 3.22
N GLY A 7 6.96 2.23 2.39
CA GLY A 7 5.56 2.58 2.58
C GLY A 7 5.31 3.57 3.71
N GLY A 8 4.44 3.17 4.65
CA GLY A 8 3.94 4.04 5.70
C GLY A 8 5.01 4.70 6.56
N CYS A 9 6.04 3.97 6.96
CA CYS A 9 7.11 4.51 7.79
C CYS A 9 7.97 5.56 7.06
N VAL A 10 8.27 5.36 5.77
CA VAL A 10 9.03 6.32 4.96
C VAL A 10 8.19 7.57 4.72
N ARG A 11 6.92 7.41 4.34
CA ARG A 11 5.97 8.53 4.19
C ARG A 11 5.83 9.34 5.48
N ASP A 12 5.58 8.67 6.60
CA ASP A 12 5.36 9.36 7.88
C ASP A 12 6.63 10.08 8.35
N HIS A 13 7.83 9.50 8.10
CA HIS A 13 9.11 10.18 8.32
C HIS A 13 9.22 11.48 7.50
N LEU A 14 8.92 11.40 6.20
CA LEU A 14 8.97 12.56 5.30
C LEU A 14 7.94 13.65 5.66
N LEU A 15 6.82 13.26 6.26
CA LEU A 15 5.80 14.18 6.77
C LEU A 15 6.11 14.74 8.16
N GLY A 16 7.16 14.28 8.83
CA GLY A 16 7.47 14.63 10.22
C GLY A 16 6.45 14.06 11.23
N LEU A 17 5.76 12.97 10.85
CA LEU A 17 4.79 12.29 11.71
C LEU A 17 5.46 11.17 12.53
N PRO A 18 4.89 10.79 13.68
CA PRO A 18 5.38 9.64 14.44
C PRO A 18 5.33 8.35 13.61
N ILE A 19 6.44 7.60 13.61
CA ILE A 19 6.50 6.27 13.01
C ILE A 19 6.02 5.27 14.06
N VAL A 20 4.96 4.53 13.74
CA VAL A 20 4.38 3.51 14.64
C VAL A 20 4.95 2.14 14.31
N ASP A 21 4.90 1.74 13.04
CA ASP A 21 5.36 0.44 12.56
C ASP A 21 6.33 0.63 11.38
N ILE A 22 7.27 -0.29 11.25
CA ILE A 22 8.24 -0.29 10.15
C ILE A 22 8.05 -1.56 9.34
N ASP A 23 7.63 -1.39 8.09
CA ASP A 23 7.56 -2.46 7.10
C ASP A 23 8.90 -2.58 6.36
N TRP A 24 9.42 -3.80 6.28
CA TRP A 24 10.66 -4.09 5.58
C TRP A 24 10.41 -4.93 4.33
N VAL A 25 11.05 -4.57 3.22
CA VAL A 25 11.09 -5.37 1.99
C VAL A 25 12.51 -5.84 1.74
N VAL A 26 12.64 -7.11 1.35
CA VAL A 26 13.93 -7.75 1.05
C VAL A 26 13.96 -8.18 -0.41
N THR A 27 15.01 -7.82 -1.13
CA THR A 27 15.26 -8.21 -2.53
C THR A 27 16.49 -9.11 -2.64
N GLY A 28 16.59 -9.86 -3.75
CA GLY A 28 17.77 -10.68 -4.05
C GLY A 28 17.95 -11.88 -3.13
N THR A 29 16.86 -12.44 -2.61
CA THR A 29 16.90 -13.61 -1.72
C THR A 29 15.65 -14.48 -1.88
N THR A 30 15.68 -15.67 -1.29
CA THR A 30 14.59 -16.65 -1.33
C THR A 30 14.02 -16.91 0.07
N VAL A 31 12.84 -17.53 0.12
CA VAL A 31 12.22 -18.01 1.37
C VAL A 31 13.18 -18.88 2.19
N ASP A 32 13.88 -19.81 1.51
CA ASP A 32 14.80 -20.74 2.18
C ASP A 32 16.03 -20.04 2.74
N ASN A 33 16.55 -19.03 2.04
CA ASN A 33 17.65 -18.21 2.55
C ASN A 33 17.22 -17.39 3.77
N MET A 34 16.01 -16.83 3.77
CA MET A 34 15.46 -16.10 4.94
C MET A 34 15.34 -17.03 6.16
N ARG A 35 14.81 -18.25 5.96
CA ARG A 35 14.72 -19.27 7.02
C ARG A 35 16.10 -19.67 7.54
N SER A 36 17.05 -19.89 6.65
CA SER A 36 18.44 -20.25 7.00
C SER A 36 19.15 -19.13 7.78
N ALA A 37 18.76 -17.88 7.53
CA ALA A 37 19.22 -16.70 8.30
C ALA A 37 18.49 -16.53 9.65
N GLY A 38 17.61 -17.46 10.03
CA GLY A 38 16.93 -17.48 11.31
C GLY A 38 15.64 -16.69 11.39
N TYR A 39 15.11 -16.21 10.26
CA TYR A 39 13.80 -15.54 10.22
C TYR A 39 12.67 -16.56 10.36
N GLN A 40 11.68 -16.24 11.16
CA GLN A 40 10.51 -17.08 11.36
C GLN A 40 9.42 -16.72 10.35
N THR A 41 8.99 -17.68 9.53
CA THR A 41 7.88 -17.47 8.59
C THR A 41 6.55 -17.43 9.33
N VAL A 42 5.73 -16.39 9.06
CA VAL A 42 4.35 -16.23 9.52
C VAL A 42 3.47 -15.88 8.31
N GLY A 43 2.15 -16.05 8.46
CA GLY A 43 1.19 -15.81 7.36
C GLY A 43 0.85 -17.10 6.60
N LYS A 44 -0.40 -17.15 6.10
CA LYS A 44 -0.93 -18.32 5.37
C LYS A 44 -0.82 -18.15 3.85
N ASP A 45 -1.17 -16.98 3.34
CA ASP A 45 -1.29 -16.72 1.90
C ASP A 45 0.00 -16.16 1.30
N PHE A 46 0.73 -15.38 2.08
CA PHE A 46 2.02 -14.82 1.69
C PHE A 46 3.01 -14.89 2.86
N PRO A 47 4.26 -15.36 2.62
CA PRO A 47 5.24 -15.48 3.70
C PRO A 47 5.72 -14.10 4.16
N VAL A 48 5.32 -13.72 5.36
CA VAL A 48 5.92 -12.65 6.15
C VAL A 48 6.94 -13.29 7.07
N PHE A 49 8.04 -12.63 7.32
CA PHE A 49 9.15 -13.12 8.12
C PHE A 49 9.35 -12.23 9.34
N LEU A 50 9.35 -12.82 10.52
CA LEU A 50 9.72 -12.10 11.73
C LEU A 50 11.24 -12.15 11.94
N HIS A 51 11.84 -10.99 12.11
CA HIS A 51 13.27 -10.89 12.42
C HIS A 51 13.60 -11.60 13.74
N PRO A 52 14.67 -12.43 13.81
CA PRO A 52 14.92 -13.30 14.95
C PRO A 52 15.03 -12.55 16.30
N LYS A 53 15.58 -11.34 16.28
CA LYS A 53 15.81 -10.52 17.50
C LYS A 53 14.73 -9.46 17.71
N THR A 54 14.45 -8.63 16.68
CA THR A 54 13.57 -7.44 16.83
C THR A 54 12.10 -7.77 16.67
N LYS A 55 11.76 -8.94 16.10
CA LYS A 55 10.39 -9.36 15.76
C LYS A 55 9.66 -8.45 14.77
N GLN A 56 10.38 -7.53 14.16
CA GLN A 56 9.83 -6.71 13.06
C GLN A 56 9.50 -7.57 11.85
N GLU A 57 8.53 -7.13 11.05
CA GLU A 57 8.02 -7.84 9.90
C GLU A 57 8.83 -7.53 8.63
N TYR A 58 9.24 -8.58 7.95
CA TYR A 58 9.97 -8.53 6.69
C TYR A 58 9.19 -9.29 5.62
N ALA A 59 9.06 -8.71 4.43
CA ALA A 59 8.46 -9.38 3.28
C ALA A 59 9.48 -9.47 2.14
N LEU A 60 9.41 -10.52 1.32
CA LEU A 60 10.16 -10.54 0.06
C LEU A 60 9.52 -9.56 -0.92
N ALA A 61 10.36 -8.89 -1.71
CA ALA A 61 9.86 -8.15 -2.87
C ALA A 61 9.05 -9.08 -3.76
N ARG A 62 7.92 -8.58 -4.24
CA ARG A 62 7.00 -9.38 -5.05
C ARG A 62 6.34 -8.59 -6.16
N SER A 63 5.99 -9.28 -7.22
CA SER A 63 4.98 -8.84 -8.16
C SER A 63 3.67 -9.56 -7.88
N GLU A 64 2.58 -8.87 -8.16
CA GLU A 64 1.23 -9.40 -8.05
C GLU A 64 0.61 -9.43 -9.43
N ARG A 65 -0.13 -10.49 -9.75
CA ARG A 65 -0.90 -10.60 -10.98
C ARG A 65 -2.30 -11.08 -10.65
N LYS A 66 -3.30 -10.31 -11.08
CA LYS A 66 -4.69 -10.74 -10.97
C LYS A 66 -4.96 -11.84 -12.00
N THR A 67 -5.38 -13.01 -11.55
CA THR A 67 -5.69 -14.19 -12.37
C THR A 67 -7.16 -14.55 -12.37
N ALA A 68 -7.94 -14.02 -11.40
CA ALA A 68 -9.38 -14.22 -11.28
C ALA A 68 -10.04 -13.05 -10.53
N PRO A 69 -11.36 -12.85 -10.63
CA PRO A 69 -12.08 -11.87 -9.82
C PRO A 69 -12.00 -12.18 -8.31
N GLY A 70 -12.01 -11.12 -7.48
CA GLY A 70 -12.06 -11.22 -6.03
C GLY A 70 -10.71 -11.43 -5.34
N TYR A 71 -10.76 -11.57 -4.01
CA TYR A 71 -9.59 -11.58 -3.11
C TYR A 71 -8.61 -12.75 -3.36
N HIS A 72 -9.11 -13.94 -3.73
CA HIS A 72 -8.28 -15.12 -3.99
C HIS A 72 -7.72 -15.19 -5.43
N GLY A 73 -8.00 -14.18 -6.24
CA GLY A 73 -7.58 -14.11 -7.63
C GLY A 73 -6.19 -13.54 -7.87
N PHE A 74 -5.29 -13.55 -6.88
CA PHE A 74 -3.93 -13.05 -7.02
C PHE A 74 -2.90 -14.17 -6.99
N GLU A 75 -2.01 -14.16 -7.97
CA GLU A 75 -0.76 -14.91 -7.92
C GLU A 75 0.37 -13.99 -7.46
N PHE A 76 1.10 -14.44 -6.45
CA PHE A 76 2.26 -13.73 -5.92
C PHE A 76 3.53 -14.39 -6.47
N ASN A 77 4.35 -13.61 -7.13
CA ASN A 77 5.69 -14.06 -7.54
C ASN A 77 6.73 -13.37 -6.64
N THR A 78 7.60 -14.17 -6.01
CA THR A 78 8.68 -13.72 -5.12
C THR A 78 10.05 -14.11 -5.68
N ASP A 79 10.18 -14.15 -7.02
CA ASP A 79 11.46 -14.42 -7.66
C ASP A 79 12.54 -13.46 -7.16
N PRO A 80 13.76 -13.93 -6.80
CA PRO A 80 14.84 -13.09 -6.31
C PRO A 80 15.29 -11.99 -7.27
N THR A 81 14.90 -12.05 -8.54
CA THR A 81 15.19 -11.01 -9.54
C THR A 81 14.27 -9.82 -9.46
N ILE A 82 13.17 -9.92 -8.69
CA ILE A 82 12.23 -8.82 -8.51
C ILE A 82 12.93 -7.68 -7.78
N THR A 83 12.88 -6.50 -8.40
CA THR A 83 13.51 -5.28 -7.87
C THR A 83 12.60 -4.56 -6.89
N ILE A 84 13.16 -3.63 -6.13
CA ILE A 84 12.36 -2.80 -5.22
C ILE A 84 11.36 -1.92 -5.99
N GLU A 85 11.73 -1.41 -7.16
CA GLU A 85 10.86 -0.60 -8.01
C GLU A 85 9.63 -1.40 -8.46
N GLN A 86 9.80 -2.67 -8.79
CA GLN A 86 8.68 -3.57 -9.15
C GLN A 86 7.75 -3.84 -7.96
N ASP A 87 8.28 -3.98 -6.73
CA ASP A 87 7.44 -4.08 -5.53
C ASP A 87 6.68 -2.78 -5.25
N LEU A 88 7.31 -1.63 -5.45
CA LEU A 88 6.67 -0.33 -5.26
C LEU A 88 5.56 -0.07 -6.30
N LEU A 89 5.70 -0.55 -7.54
CA LEU A 89 4.73 -0.37 -8.63
C LEU A 89 3.32 -0.88 -8.29
N ARG A 90 3.23 -1.98 -7.55
CA ARG A 90 1.95 -2.62 -7.19
C ARG A 90 1.24 -1.96 -6.02
N ARG A 91 1.81 -0.92 -5.39
CA ARG A 91 1.23 -0.26 -4.23
C ARG A 91 0.07 0.66 -4.61
N ASP A 92 -0.68 1.10 -3.60
CA ASP A 92 -1.89 1.90 -3.78
C ASP A 92 -1.60 3.34 -4.20
N LEU A 93 -0.83 4.08 -3.39
CA LEU A 93 -0.55 5.50 -3.58
C LEU A 93 0.95 5.77 -3.73
N THR A 94 1.31 6.77 -4.53
CA THR A 94 2.70 7.21 -4.73
C THR A 94 3.39 7.52 -3.41
N ILE A 95 2.71 8.17 -2.48
CA ILE A 95 3.23 8.49 -1.15
C ILE A 95 3.53 7.26 -0.28
N ASN A 96 2.97 6.09 -0.64
CA ASN A 96 3.24 4.79 0.00
C ASN A 96 4.20 3.93 -0.83
N ALA A 97 4.64 4.42 -2.00
CA ALA A 97 5.53 3.73 -2.93
C ALA A 97 6.94 4.31 -2.93
N ILE A 98 7.42 4.66 -1.75
CA ILE A 98 8.78 5.13 -1.49
C ILE A 98 9.48 4.10 -0.62
N ALA A 99 10.74 3.81 -0.94
CA ALA A 99 11.61 2.98 -0.13
C ALA A 99 12.83 3.77 0.36
N GLU A 100 13.41 3.34 1.49
CA GLU A 100 14.66 3.84 2.04
C GLU A 100 15.62 2.67 2.22
N ASP A 101 16.83 2.76 1.65
CA ASP A 101 17.85 1.73 1.80
C ASP A 101 18.58 1.82 3.16
N GLU A 102 19.53 0.91 3.38
CA GLU A 102 20.31 0.84 4.62
C GLU A 102 21.23 2.05 4.82
N ASP A 103 21.58 2.77 3.74
CA ASP A 103 22.39 3.99 3.77
C ASP A 103 21.54 5.26 3.93
N GLY A 104 20.21 5.13 3.97
CA GLY A 104 19.26 6.24 4.08
C GLY A 104 18.93 6.91 2.73
N ASN A 105 19.31 6.32 1.59
CA ASN A 105 18.94 6.84 0.29
C ASN A 105 17.49 6.48 -0.02
N LEU A 106 16.74 7.47 -0.53
CA LEU A 106 15.36 7.27 -0.95
C LEU A 106 15.29 6.74 -2.39
N ILE A 107 14.48 5.71 -2.59
CA ILE A 107 14.13 5.16 -3.90
C ILE A 107 12.67 5.49 -4.15
N ASP A 108 12.42 6.41 -5.07
CA ASP A 108 11.11 6.99 -5.36
C ASP A 108 10.86 7.06 -6.88
N PRO A 109 10.66 5.94 -7.54
CA PRO A 109 10.49 5.89 -8.99
C PRO A 109 9.15 6.48 -9.47
N TYR A 110 8.19 6.67 -8.55
CA TYR A 110 6.82 7.08 -8.89
C TYR A 110 6.45 8.48 -8.39
N GLY A 111 7.43 9.25 -7.88
CA GLY A 111 7.25 10.65 -7.53
C GLY A 111 6.48 10.89 -6.23
N GLY A 112 6.54 9.94 -5.31
CA GLY A 112 5.85 10.05 -4.02
C GLY A 112 6.32 11.23 -3.17
N GLN A 113 7.61 11.59 -3.21
CA GLN A 113 8.13 12.78 -2.53
C GLN A 113 7.50 14.06 -3.08
N ALA A 114 7.40 14.21 -4.40
CA ALA A 114 6.77 15.36 -5.03
C ALA A 114 5.26 15.44 -4.68
N ASP A 115 4.57 14.30 -4.59
CA ASP A 115 3.17 14.27 -4.18
C ASP A 115 2.99 14.56 -2.67
N ILE A 116 3.95 14.17 -1.82
CA ILE A 116 3.99 14.59 -0.40
C ILE A 116 4.12 16.11 -0.29
N GLU A 117 5.05 16.73 -1.01
CA GLU A 117 5.24 18.18 -1.01
C GLU A 117 3.99 18.93 -1.48
N LYS A 118 3.35 18.43 -2.55
CA LYS A 118 2.13 19.02 -3.15
C LYS A 118 0.85 18.65 -2.42
N ARG A 119 0.92 17.78 -1.42
CA ARG A 119 -0.24 17.27 -0.67
C ARG A 119 -1.25 16.56 -1.58
N ILE A 120 -0.77 15.64 -2.42
CA ILE A 120 -1.58 14.91 -3.39
C ILE A 120 -1.64 13.42 -3.02
N LEU A 121 -2.83 12.83 -3.10
CA LEU A 121 -3.08 11.40 -3.05
C LEU A 121 -3.28 10.90 -4.49
N ARG A 122 -2.24 10.28 -5.04
CA ARG A 122 -2.18 9.77 -6.41
C ARG A 122 -1.96 8.27 -6.40
N HIS A 123 -2.70 7.52 -7.21
CA HIS A 123 -2.42 6.10 -7.43
C HIS A 123 -1.08 5.91 -8.16
N VAL A 124 -0.43 4.75 -7.93
CA VAL A 124 0.92 4.51 -8.47
C VAL A 124 0.87 4.15 -9.96
N SER A 125 -0.07 3.29 -10.35
CA SER A 125 -0.15 2.72 -11.70
C SER A 125 -1.54 2.16 -11.98
N ASP A 126 -1.78 1.73 -13.23
CA ASP A 126 -3.02 1.06 -13.64
C ASP A 126 -3.29 -0.24 -12.86
N ALA A 127 -2.28 -0.86 -12.25
CA ALA A 127 -2.47 -1.99 -11.34
C ALA A 127 -3.34 -1.65 -10.11
N PHE A 128 -3.66 -0.38 -9.90
CA PHE A 128 -4.59 0.08 -8.86
C PHE A 128 -5.97 -0.60 -8.99
N VAL A 129 -6.46 -0.81 -10.23
CA VAL A 129 -7.76 -1.44 -10.48
C VAL A 129 -7.83 -2.92 -10.08
N GLU A 130 -6.69 -3.58 -9.91
CA GLU A 130 -6.65 -5.01 -9.60
C GLU A 130 -7.25 -5.34 -8.22
N ASP A 131 -7.13 -4.43 -7.25
CA ASP A 131 -7.68 -4.60 -5.90
C ASP A 131 -8.67 -3.48 -5.55
N PRO A 132 -9.99 -3.72 -5.68
CA PRO A 132 -11.00 -2.69 -5.44
C PRO A 132 -11.03 -2.16 -4.01
N VAL A 133 -10.42 -2.84 -3.02
CA VAL A 133 -10.30 -2.29 -1.66
C VAL A 133 -9.42 -1.03 -1.61
N ARG A 134 -8.57 -0.81 -2.61
CA ARG A 134 -7.74 0.40 -2.71
C ARG A 134 -8.59 1.67 -2.78
N VAL A 135 -9.81 1.59 -3.31
CA VAL A 135 -10.79 2.70 -3.28
C VAL A 135 -11.07 3.13 -1.84
N LEU A 136 -11.37 2.16 -0.96
CA LEU A 136 -11.61 2.44 0.46
C LEU A 136 -10.34 2.91 1.18
N ARG A 137 -9.19 2.36 0.81
CA ARG A 137 -7.89 2.79 1.34
C ARG A 137 -7.60 4.24 1.00
N VAL A 138 -7.85 4.67 -0.24
CA VAL A 138 -7.70 6.08 -0.67
C VAL A 138 -8.62 6.99 0.15
N ALA A 139 -9.89 6.62 0.30
CA ALA A 139 -10.83 7.38 1.12
C ALA A 139 -10.38 7.48 2.60
N ARG A 140 -9.82 6.40 3.17
CA ARG A 140 -9.24 6.43 4.51
C ARG A 140 -8.00 7.33 4.59
N PHE A 141 -7.10 7.28 3.61
CA PHE A 141 -5.96 8.20 3.57
C PHE A 141 -6.38 9.65 3.39
N ALA A 142 -7.45 9.93 2.63
CA ALA A 142 -8.03 11.26 2.56
C ALA A 142 -8.51 11.74 3.94
N ALA A 143 -9.21 10.90 4.70
CA ALA A 143 -9.61 11.22 6.08
C ALA A 143 -8.39 11.43 6.99
N ARG A 144 -7.40 10.53 6.94
CA ARG A 144 -6.19 10.59 7.76
C ARG A 144 -5.38 11.86 7.52
N PHE A 145 -5.19 12.26 6.27
CA PHE A 145 -4.33 13.37 5.90
C PHE A 145 -5.08 14.67 5.56
N ASN A 146 -6.40 14.70 5.80
CA ASN A 146 -7.20 15.90 5.58
C ASN A 146 -6.63 17.13 6.32
N HIS A 147 -6.27 16.96 7.59
CA HIS A 147 -5.70 18.02 8.42
C HIS A 147 -4.35 18.55 7.90
N LEU A 148 -3.66 17.81 7.05
CA LEU A 148 -2.43 18.24 6.36
C LEU A 148 -2.71 18.86 4.99
N GLY A 149 -3.97 18.95 4.56
CA GLY A 149 -4.38 19.55 3.30
C GLY A 149 -4.24 18.65 2.07
N PHE A 150 -4.10 17.34 2.25
CA PHE A 150 -4.05 16.41 1.12
C PHE A 150 -5.36 16.35 0.35
N LYS A 151 -5.25 16.23 -0.98
CA LYS A 151 -6.37 16.09 -1.92
C LYS A 151 -6.09 14.98 -2.90
N LEU A 152 -7.14 14.37 -3.42
CA LEU A 152 -7.02 13.38 -4.48
C LEU A 152 -6.56 14.02 -5.80
N ALA A 153 -5.68 13.32 -6.51
CA ALA A 153 -5.34 13.66 -7.87
C ALA A 153 -6.56 13.47 -8.79
N PRO A 154 -6.82 14.37 -9.77
CA PRO A 154 -7.96 14.24 -10.68
C PRO A 154 -8.02 12.90 -11.40
N GLU A 155 -6.87 12.38 -11.84
CA GLU A 155 -6.75 11.09 -12.50
C GLU A 155 -7.07 9.91 -11.57
N THR A 156 -6.82 10.05 -10.26
CA THR A 156 -7.19 9.04 -9.27
C THR A 156 -8.70 9.03 -9.02
N ILE A 157 -9.34 10.22 -8.98
CA ILE A 157 -10.80 10.33 -8.90
C ILE A 157 -11.44 9.66 -10.12
N GLN A 158 -10.92 9.93 -11.32
CA GLN A 158 -11.42 9.33 -12.55
C GLN A 158 -11.31 7.82 -12.53
N LEU A 159 -10.15 7.28 -12.14
CA LEU A 159 -9.90 5.84 -12.04
C LEU A 159 -10.84 5.16 -11.04
N ILE A 160 -11.09 5.80 -9.89
CA ILE A 160 -12.04 5.28 -8.88
C ILE A 160 -13.47 5.23 -9.45
N ARG A 161 -13.90 6.24 -10.21
CA ARG A 161 -15.21 6.24 -10.89
C ARG A 161 -15.34 5.08 -11.87
N GLU A 162 -14.30 4.80 -12.64
CA GLU A 162 -14.26 3.66 -13.56
C GLU A 162 -14.39 2.33 -12.82
N ILE A 163 -13.70 2.16 -11.69
CA ILE A 163 -13.86 0.99 -10.80
C ILE A 163 -15.31 0.90 -10.29
N GLY A 164 -15.91 2.04 -9.90
CA GLY A 164 -17.29 2.10 -9.44
C GLY A 164 -18.30 1.56 -10.47
N THR A 165 -18.08 1.85 -11.75
CA THR A 165 -18.95 1.39 -12.85
C THR A 165 -18.66 -0.02 -13.32
N SER A 166 -17.49 -0.59 -13.02
CA SER A 166 -17.08 -1.94 -13.45
C SER A 166 -17.79 -3.09 -12.73
N GLY A 167 -18.43 -2.81 -11.58
CA GLY A 167 -19.01 -3.83 -10.72
C GLY A 167 -18.01 -4.49 -9.76
N GLU A 168 -16.73 -4.20 -9.86
CA GLU A 168 -15.67 -4.78 -9.00
C GLU A 168 -15.86 -4.47 -7.52
N LEU A 169 -16.44 -3.32 -7.16
CA LEU A 169 -16.73 -2.98 -5.76
C LEU A 169 -17.73 -3.96 -5.11
N GLY A 170 -18.62 -4.56 -5.91
CA GLY A 170 -19.55 -5.59 -5.44
C GLY A 170 -18.86 -6.91 -5.04
N THR A 171 -17.60 -7.12 -5.39
CA THR A 171 -16.82 -8.31 -5.03
C THR A 171 -16.09 -8.17 -3.70
N LEU A 172 -16.15 -7.00 -3.07
CA LEU A 172 -15.49 -6.75 -1.80
C LEU A 172 -16.11 -7.58 -0.67
N VAL A 173 -15.26 -8.27 0.08
CA VAL A 173 -15.70 -9.01 1.27
C VAL A 173 -15.89 -8.07 2.45
N ALA A 174 -16.93 -8.32 3.25
CA ALA A 174 -17.36 -7.44 4.34
C ALA A 174 -16.25 -7.13 5.36
N GLU A 175 -15.38 -8.09 5.64
CA GLU A 175 -14.27 -7.96 6.59
C GLU A 175 -13.25 -6.92 6.12
N ARG A 176 -12.95 -6.88 4.81
CA ARG A 176 -12.02 -5.89 4.24
C ARG A 176 -12.64 -4.49 4.24
N VAL A 177 -13.94 -4.40 3.88
CA VAL A 177 -14.69 -3.14 3.94
C VAL A 177 -14.70 -2.60 5.37
N TRP A 178 -15.07 -3.45 6.33
CA TRP A 178 -15.11 -3.08 7.75
C TRP A 178 -13.74 -2.66 8.27
N SER A 179 -12.67 -3.35 7.89
CA SER A 179 -11.30 -3.02 8.30
C SER A 179 -10.89 -1.61 7.88
N GLU A 180 -11.17 -1.20 6.63
CA GLU A 180 -10.83 0.16 6.17
C GLU A 180 -11.76 1.20 6.77
N MET A 181 -13.06 0.92 6.84
CA MET A 181 -14.06 1.84 7.41
C MET A 181 -13.83 2.08 8.91
N SER A 182 -13.59 1.03 9.69
CA SER A 182 -13.36 1.17 11.13
C SER A 182 -12.10 1.98 11.45
N ARG A 183 -11.04 1.83 10.65
CA ARG A 183 -9.84 2.68 10.77
C ARG A 183 -10.14 4.12 10.40
N ALA A 184 -10.93 4.36 9.33
CA ALA A 184 -11.31 5.71 8.93
C ALA A 184 -12.17 6.41 9.99
N LEU A 185 -13.07 5.67 10.67
CA LEU A 185 -13.88 6.19 11.78
C LEU A 185 -13.02 6.58 13.00
N GLY A 186 -11.82 6.03 13.14
CA GLY A 186 -10.85 6.40 14.17
C GLY A 186 -10.00 7.63 13.84
N GLU A 187 -10.09 8.18 12.63
CA GLU A 187 -9.33 9.37 12.23
C GLU A 187 -9.98 10.67 12.76
N SER A 188 -9.21 11.75 12.77
CA SER A 188 -9.68 13.06 13.29
C SER A 188 -10.86 13.65 12.52
N ASN A 189 -10.99 13.33 11.23
CA ASN A 189 -12.04 13.81 10.34
C ASN A 189 -12.71 12.64 9.60
N PRO A 190 -13.48 11.78 10.28
CA PRO A 190 -14.02 10.56 9.69
C PRO A 190 -15.05 10.82 8.57
N SER A 191 -15.74 11.98 8.55
CA SER A 191 -16.69 12.33 7.48
C SER A 191 -16.03 12.38 6.10
N ILE A 192 -14.75 12.77 6.04
CA ILE A 192 -13.97 12.86 4.79
C ILE A 192 -13.90 11.51 4.06
N PHE A 193 -13.92 10.40 4.79
CA PHE A 193 -13.99 9.08 4.16
C PHE A 193 -15.23 8.95 3.27
N PHE A 194 -16.40 9.30 3.78
CA PHE A 194 -17.67 9.21 3.04
C PHE A 194 -17.79 10.31 1.98
N GLU A 195 -17.30 11.51 2.28
CA GLU A 195 -17.26 12.62 1.33
C GLU A 195 -16.41 12.27 0.11
N THR A 196 -15.24 11.66 0.32
CA THR A 196 -14.36 11.18 -0.75
C THR A 196 -15.03 10.11 -1.61
N LEU A 197 -15.70 9.13 -0.99
CA LEU A 197 -16.42 8.10 -1.75
C LEU A 197 -17.57 8.70 -2.56
N ARG A 198 -18.25 9.72 -2.03
CA ARG A 198 -19.30 10.45 -2.74
C ARG A 198 -18.74 11.28 -3.90
N GLU A 199 -17.62 11.99 -3.70
CA GLU A 199 -16.94 12.74 -4.75
C GLU A 199 -16.51 11.83 -5.93
N CYS A 200 -16.17 10.59 -5.63
CA CYS A 200 -15.80 9.58 -6.61
C CYS A 200 -16.99 8.78 -7.17
N ASP A 201 -18.24 9.14 -6.84
CA ASP A 201 -19.48 8.47 -7.29
C ASP A 201 -19.53 6.95 -6.94
N VAL A 202 -18.92 6.55 -5.81
CA VAL A 202 -18.85 5.14 -5.36
C VAL A 202 -19.49 4.91 -3.98
N LEU A 203 -20.12 5.92 -3.41
CA LEU A 203 -20.97 5.81 -2.23
C LEU A 203 -22.44 5.72 -2.68
N ALA A 204 -23.05 4.55 -2.50
CA ALA A 204 -24.49 4.33 -2.78
C ALA A 204 -25.37 4.99 -1.72
#